data_02ec105bb7a9f0527d7abd0d91bb10af
#
_entry.id   02ec105bb7a9f0527d7abd0d91bb10af
#
_cell.length_a   1.000
_cell.length_b   1.000
_cell.length_c   1.000
_cell.angle_alpha   90.00
_cell.angle_beta   90.00
_cell.angle_gamma   90.00
#
_symmetry.space_group_name_H-M   'P 1'
#
loop_
_entity.id
_entity.type
_entity.pdbx_description
1 polymer ?
#
loop_
_entity_poly.entity_id
_entity_poly.type
_entity_poly.pdbx_seq_one_letter_code
_entity_poly.pdbx_strand_id
1 'polypeptide(L)'
;HIVSAMERIAKSGFKSNYSQGGTAKPFETGPRNALSVAEVMHVLDMDMAGLDFLYDEEVGFRICEVNSSPGFEGLESTCEVDVPEFLYRYLDVKFRVSRKAKSRLLGKEIE
;
A
#
# COMPACT_ATOMS: atom_id res chain seq x y z
N HIS A 1 -6.34 4.13 -1.58
CA HIS A 1 -5.34 5.14 -1.22
C HIS A 1 -3.94 4.52 -1.10
N ILE A 2 -2.98 5.10 -1.79
CA ILE A 2 -1.58 4.67 -1.71
C ILE A 2 -0.90 5.48 -0.61
N VAL A 3 -0.42 4.78 0.42
CA VAL A 3 0.27 5.43 1.54
C VAL A 3 1.62 5.96 1.09
N SER A 4 2.42 5.11 0.46
CA SER A 4 3.73 5.48 -0.05
C SER A 4 4.26 4.38 -0.98
N ALA A 5 5.32 4.69 -1.69
CA ALA A 5 6.01 3.74 -2.55
C ALA A 5 7.52 3.99 -2.50
N MET A 6 8.28 2.94 -2.68
CA MET A 6 9.73 3.03 -2.76
C MET A 6 10.26 2.21 -3.93
N GLU A 7 11.39 2.62 -4.47
CA GLU A 7 12.14 1.88 -5.47
C GLU A 7 13.33 1.21 -4.81
N ARG A 8 13.48 -0.07 -5.05
CA ARG A 8 14.64 -0.82 -4.58
C ARG A 8 15.52 -1.19 -5.77
N ILE A 9 16.80 -0.93 -5.65
CA ILE A 9 17.79 -1.22 -6.69
C ILE A 9 18.76 -2.23 -6.12
N ALA A 10 18.90 -3.38 -6.79
CA ALA A 10 19.85 -4.41 -6.39
C ALA A 10 21.29 -3.91 -6.55
N LYS A 11 22.14 -4.20 -5.57
CA LYS A 11 23.55 -3.85 -5.61
C LYS A 11 24.30 -4.66 -6.67
N SER A 12 23.89 -5.91 -6.88
CA SER A 12 24.45 -6.79 -7.90
C SER A 12 23.41 -7.83 -8.31
N GLY A 13 23.31 -8.08 -9.62
CA GLY A 13 22.42 -9.09 -10.16
C GLY A 13 20.93 -8.67 -10.10
N PHE A 14 20.05 -9.66 -10.06
CA PHE A 14 18.61 -9.49 -10.17
C PHE A 14 17.83 -9.53 -8.85
N LYS A 15 18.51 -9.68 -7.72
CA LYS A 15 17.86 -9.66 -6.42
C LYS A 15 17.85 -8.24 -5.86
N SER A 16 16.67 -7.65 -5.78
CA SER A 16 16.46 -6.31 -5.23
C SER A 16 15.96 -6.33 -3.79
N ASN A 17 16.40 -7.31 -3.01
CA ASN A 17 16.04 -7.42 -1.61
C ASN A 17 16.83 -6.43 -0.76
N TYR A 18 16.14 -5.60 0.01
CA TYR A 18 16.73 -4.60 0.89
C TYR A 18 17.75 -5.22 1.87
N SER A 19 17.46 -6.39 2.43
CA SER A 19 18.32 -7.09 3.37
C SER A 19 19.62 -7.61 2.76
N GLN A 20 19.75 -7.61 1.43
CA GLN A 20 20.91 -8.09 0.71
C GLN A 20 21.81 -6.98 0.15
N GLY A 21 21.76 -5.80 0.74
CA GLY A 21 22.63 -4.69 0.39
C GLY A 21 22.16 -3.85 -0.80
N GLY A 22 20.93 -3.98 -1.21
CA GLY A 22 20.31 -3.09 -2.18
C GLY A 22 20.10 -1.70 -1.60
N THR A 23 19.87 -0.72 -2.46
CA THR A 23 19.50 0.64 -2.06
C THR A 23 18.02 0.87 -2.28
N ALA A 24 17.42 1.72 -1.44
CA ALA A 24 16.01 2.09 -1.55
C ALA A 24 15.88 3.61 -1.54
N LYS A 25 14.95 4.13 -2.33
CA LYS A 25 14.61 5.55 -2.36
C LYS A 25 13.11 5.72 -2.54
N PRO A 26 12.54 6.87 -2.10
CA PRO A 26 11.14 7.16 -2.37
C PRO A 26 10.85 7.13 -3.86
N PHE A 27 9.66 6.65 -4.21
CA PHE A 27 9.19 6.58 -5.58
C PHE A 27 7.84 7.26 -5.70
N GLU A 28 7.70 8.12 -6.69
CA GLU A 28 6.43 8.77 -6.98
C GLU A 28 5.59 7.90 -7.92
N THR A 29 4.45 7.45 -7.43
CA THR A 29 3.56 6.59 -8.19
C THR A 29 2.81 7.40 -9.24
N GLY A 30 3.05 7.08 -10.51
CA GLY A 30 2.33 7.69 -11.61
C GLY A 30 0.87 7.21 -11.69
N PRO A 31 0.03 7.91 -12.49
CA PRO A 31 -1.40 7.59 -12.58
C PRO A 31 -1.69 6.19 -13.10
N ARG A 32 -0.87 5.66 -13.99
CA ARG A 32 -1.04 4.32 -14.54
C ARG A 32 -0.85 3.23 -13.48
N ASN A 33 0.19 3.36 -12.66
CA ASN A 33 0.45 2.42 -11.58
C ASN A 33 -0.60 2.57 -10.48
N ALA A 34 -1.02 3.79 -10.18
CA ALA A 34 -2.09 4.04 -9.21
C ALA A 34 -3.40 3.37 -9.62
N LEU A 35 -3.73 3.41 -10.92
CA LEU A 35 -4.92 2.72 -11.46
C LEU A 35 -4.80 1.21 -11.31
N SER A 36 -3.63 0.64 -11.64
CA SER A 36 -3.38 -0.80 -11.47
C SER A 36 -3.52 -1.23 -10.02
N VAL A 37 -3.01 -0.45 -9.09
CA VAL A 37 -3.18 -0.70 -7.64
C VAL A 37 -4.65 -0.72 -7.26
N ALA A 38 -5.40 0.29 -7.70
CA ALA A 38 -6.83 0.39 -7.39
C ALA A 38 -7.61 -0.81 -7.92
N GLU A 39 -7.33 -1.23 -9.14
CA GLU A 39 -7.96 -2.41 -9.75
C GLU A 39 -7.69 -3.69 -8.97
N VAL A 40 -6.44 -3.92 -8.60
CA VAL A 40 -6.05 -5.11 -7.83
C VAL A 40 -6.75 -5.13 -6.46
N MET A 41 -6.73 -4.02 -5.75
CA MET A 41 -7.37 -3.92 -4.44
C MET A 41 -8.87 -4.16 -4.53
N HIS A 42 -9.51 -3.66 -5.58
CA HIS A 42 -10.94 -3.88 -5.83
C HIS A 42 -11.25 -5.34 -6.14
N VAL A 43 -10.50 -5.94 -7.08
CA VAL A 43 -10.73 -7.34 -7.50
C VAL A 43 -10.50 -8.31 -6.36
N LEU A 44 -9.48 -8.09 -5.53
CA LEU A 44 -9.15 -8.94 -4.40
C LEU A 44 -9.91 -8.58 -3.12
N ASP A 45 -10.67 -7.51 -3.15
CA ASP A 45 -11.44 -7.00 -1.99
C ASP A 45 -10.57 -6.85 -0.74
N MET A 46 -9.43 -6.15 -0.90
CA MET A 46 -8.46 -5.96 0.17
C MET A 46 -8.53 -4.53 0.70
N ASP A 47 -8.43 -4.40 2.02
CA ASP A 47 -8.35 -3.10 2.70
C ASP A 47 -6.90 -2.60 2.78
N MET A 48 -5.95 -3.53 2.88
CA MET A 48 -4.53 -3.23 3.02
C MET A 48 -3.71 -4.29 2.29
N ALA A 49 -2.72 -3.86 1.55
CA ALA A 49 -1.77 -4.76 0.91
C ALA A 49 -0.46 -4.06 0.59
N GLY A 50 0.60 -4.83 0.51
CA GLY A 50 1.85 -4.44 -0.13
C GLY A 50 1.87 -5.02 -1.53
N LEU A 51 2.20 -4.21 -2.52
CA LEU A 51 2.31 -4.64 -3.91
C LEU A 51 3.74 -4.48 -4.38
N ASP A 52 4.29 -5.55 -4.96
CA ASP A 52 5.60 -5.52 -5.58
C ASP A 52 5.47 -5.43 -7.09
N PHE A 53 6.16 -4.45 -7.66
CA PHE A 53 6.23 -4.22 -9.10
C PHE A 53 7.63 -4.52 -9.60
N LEU A 54 7.72 -5.10 -10.77
CA LEU A 54 8.95 -5.20 -11.54
C LEU A 54 8.86 -4.29 -12.76
N TYR A 55 9.95 -3.62 -13.07
CA TYR A 55 10.05 -2.80 -14.26
C TYR A 55 10.69 -3.58 -15.41
N ASP A 56 10.04 -3.52 -16.54
CA ASP A 56 10.50 -4.11 -17.79
C ASP A 56 10.51 -3.02 -18.86
N GLU A 57 11.63 -2.88 -19.57
CA GLU A 57 11.80 -1.82 -20.57
C GLU A 57 10.78 -1.88 -21.72
N GLU A 58 10.31 -3.07 -22.08
CA GLU A 58 9.35 -3.25 -23.18
C GLU A 58 7.92 -2.99 -22.75
N VAL A 59 7.56 -3.40 -21.53
CA VAL A 59 6.16 -3.43 -21.07
C VAL A 59 5.88 -2.44 -19.95
N GLY A 60 6.91 -1.91 -19.31
CA GLY A 60 6.78 -1.03 -18.16
C GLY A 60 6.64 -1.81 -16.84
N PHE A 61 5.88 -1.29 -15.92
CA PHE A 61 5.69 -1.93 -14.61
C PHE A 61 4.71 -3.09 -14.68
N ARG A 62 5.07 -4.18 -14.01
CA ARG A 62 4.21 -5.36 -13.83
C ARG A 62 4.11 -5.69 -12.35
N ILE A 63 2.91 -6.02 -11.91
CA ILE A 63 2.68 -6.52 -10.56
C ILE A 63 3.15 -7.96 -10.50
N CYS A 64 4.07 -8.27 -9.60
CA CYS A 64 4.56 -9.63 -9.42
C CYS A 64 4.09 -10.28 -8.12
N GLU A 65 3.74 -9.49 -7.11
CA GLU A 65 3.28 -10.02 -5.85
C GLU A 65 2.31 -9.05 -5.17
N VAL A 66 1.30 -9.61 -4.53
CA VAL A 66 0.38 -8.89 -3.64
C VAL A 66 0.43 -9.56 -2.28
N ASN A 67 0.83 -8.81 -1.25
CA ASN A 67 0.99 -9.32 0.09
C ASN A 67 -0.07 -8.71 1.02
N SER A 68 -0.91 -9.55 1.62
CA SER A 68 -1.96 -9.11 2.54
C SER A 68 -1.45 -8.75 3.94
N SER A 69 -0.23 -9.12 4.26
CA SER A 69 0.39 -8.83 5.56
C SER A 69 1.80 -8.28 5.35
N PRO A 70 1.93 -7.11 4.70
CA PRO A 70 3.23 -6.59 4.35
C PRO A 70 3.98 -6.09 5.58
N GLY A 71 5.30 -6.33 5.61
CA GLY A 71 6.20 -5.57 6.46
C GLY A 71 6.40 -4.18 5.87
N PHE A 72 6.51 -3.16 6.69
CA PHE A 72 6.62 -1.77 6.22
C PHE A 72 7.77 -0.98 6.85
N GLU A 73 8.68 -1.67 7.57
CA GLU A 73 9.85 -1.02 8.18
C GLU A 73 10.75 -0.33 7.16
N GLY A 74 11.02 -1.00 6.04
CA GLY A 74 11.82 -0.42 4.96
C GLY A 74 11.16 0.79 4.32
N LEU A 75 9.84 0.72 4.11
CA LEU A 75 9.06 1.82 3.56
C LEU A 75 9.06 3.02 4.50
N GLU A 76 8.85 2.80 5.80
CA GLU A 76 8.85 3.85 6.80
C GLU A 76 10.20 4.56 6.89
N SER A 77 11.30 3.82 6.92
CA SER A 77 12.62 4.43 7.00
C SER A 77 13.04 5.12 5.69
N THR A 78 12.63 4.59 4.54
CA THR A 78 12.98 5.16 3.24
C THR A 78 12.15 6.40 2.90
N CYS A 79 10.85 6.38 3.18
CA CYS A 79 9.91 7.43 2.78
C CYS A 79 9.51 8.37 3.92
N GLU A 80 10.01 8.14 5.12
CA GLU A 80 9.69 8.95 6.32
C GLU A 80 8.18 9.06 6.55
N VAL A 81 7.48 7.93 6.43
CA VAL A 81 6.03 7.83 6.66
C VAL A 81 5.74 6.97 7.87
N ASP A 82 4.64 7.24 8.54
CA ASP A 82 4.12 6.44 9.63
C ASP A 82 2.93 5.62 9.11
N VAL A 83 3.20 4.38 8.70
CA VAL A 83 2.17 3.49 8.14
C VAL A 83 1.09 3.16 9.16
N PRO A 84 1.40 2.83 10.43
CA PRO A 84 0.37 2.60 11.43
C PRO A 84 -0.60 3.76 11.61
N GLU A 85 -0.13 5.01 11.53
CA GLU A 85 -1.00 6.17 11.63
C GLU A 85 -2.05 6.20 10.51
N PHE A 86 -1.62 5.95 9.27
CA PHE A 86 -2.55 5.86 8.14
C PHE A 86 -3.56 4.73 8.32
N LEU A 87 -3.13 3.58 8.83
CA LEU A 87 -4.03 2.47 9.11
C LEU A 87 -5.07 2.81 10.17
N TYR A 88 -4.66 3.44 11.27
CA TYR A 88 -5.59 3.85 12.32
C TYR A 88 -6.60 4.87 11.80
N ARG A 89 -6.17 5.84 11.02
CA ARG A 89 -7.07 6.82 10.39
C ARG A 89 -8.08 6.15 9.46
N TYR A 90 -7.61 5.21 8.64
CA TYR A 90 -8.48 4.46 7.75
C TYR A 90 -9.53 3.65 8.52
N LEU A 91 -9.11 2.93 9.54
CA LEU A 91 -10.01 2.14 10.39
C LEU A 91 -11.00 3.02 11.14
N ASP A 92 -10.55 4.16 11.64
CA ASP A 92 -11.42 5.10 12.34
C ASP A 92 -12.54 5.59 11.42
N VAL A 93 -12.22 6.01 10.21
CA VAL A 93 -13.22 6.45 9.24
C VAL A 93 -14.18 5.32 8.88
N LYS A 94 -13.65 4.13 8.60
CA LYS A 94 -14.45 2.95 8.24
C LYS A 94 -15.45 2.58 9.34
N PHE A 95 -14.98 2.51 10.57
CA PHE A 95 -15.83 2.17 11.71
C PHE A 95 -16.82 3.27 12.05
N ARG A 96 -16.47 4.53 11.94
CA ARG A 96 -17.42 5.64 12.14
C ARG A 96 -18.59 5.57 11.16
N VAL A 97 -18.29 5.33 9.90
CA VAL A 97 -19.34 5.19 8.88
C VAL A 97 -20.24 4.00 9.22
N SER A 98 -19.66 2.85 9.57
CA SER A 98 -20.41 1.66 9.96
C SER A 98 -21.25 1.87 11.20
N ARG A 99 -20.73 2.56 12.22
CA ARG A 99 -21.46 2.90 13.44
C ARG A 99 -22.65 3.82 13.17
N LYS A 100 -22.45 4.84 12.34
CA LYS A 100 -23.52 5.77 11.96
C LYS A 100 -24.64 5.06 11.22
N ALA A 101 -24.31 4.19 10.26
CA ALA A 101 -25.29 3.41 9.52
C ALA A 101 -26.09 2.50 10.46
N LYS A 102 -25.40 1.80 11.36
CA LYS A 102 -26.03 0.95 12.36
C LYS A 102 -26.94 1.75 13.31
N SER A 103 -26.48 2.90 13.76
CA SER A 103 -27.24 3.79 14.62
C SER A 103 -28.54 4.27 13.96
N ARG A 104 -28.47 4.64 12.68
CA ARG A 104 -29.66 5.04 11.91
C ARG A 104 -30.68 3.92 11.82
N LEU A 105 -30.23 2.69 11.54
CA LEU A 105 -31.09 1.51 11.44
C LEU A 105 -31.78 1.18 12.79
N LEU A 106 -31.08 1.41 13.89
CA LEU A 106 -31.57 1.12 15.23
C LEU A 106 -32.27 2.31 15.91
N GLY A 107 -32.29 3.47 15.26
CA GLY A 107 -32.86 4.70 15.84
C GLY A 107 -32.07 5.19 17.06
N LYS A 108 -30.79 4.89 17.16
CA LYS A 108 -29.94 5.29 18.28
C LYS A 108 -28.94 6.37 17.87
N GLU A 109 -28.65 7.30 18.77
CA GLU A 109 -27.58 8.28 18.58
C GLU A 109 -26.20 7.66 18.87
N ILE A 110 -25.19 8.14 18.17
CA ILE A 110 -23.80 7.78 18.40
C ILE A 110 -23.09 9.01 18.99
N GLU A 111 -22.50 8.81 20.14
CA GLU A 111 -21.62 9.78 20.77
C GLU A 111 -20.21 9.71 20.18
#